data_84e05efd2fbcda408f215300496cad24
#
_entry.id   84e05efd2fbcda408f215300496cad24
#
_cell.length_a   1.000
_cell.length_b   1.000
_cell.length_c   1.000
_cell.angle_alpha   90.00
_cell.angle_beta   90.00
_cell.angle_gamma   90.00
#
_symmetry.space_group_name_H-M   'P 1'
#
loop_
_entity.id
_entity.type
_entity.pdbx_description
1 polymer ?
#
loop_
_entity_poly.entity_id
_entity_poly.type
_entity_poly.pdbx_seq_one_letter_code
_entity_poly.pdbx_strand_id
1 'polypeptide(L)'
;VNKVPVGLQEVTVSFLGFEPTTLEARIYNNKPTTIKVYLKESTQMLNTVDLNIERAEKKIKVNTAVVTLNPKSIETFSAGGDPDLMKAIAVLPGVVTTGDQGGQLYIRGGAPIQNLVLLDGMIVYNPFHSIGFFSVFDTDVLQSAKVYTAGFGAEYGSRNSSVMDVKTRDGNRKDISGKLYSSTYMSKLLVEAPIGPKGKNGLANNSIFLSGKTSYLRQAAPIFYPYVETRFGGLPFTFNDLYGKF
;
A
#
# COMPACT_ATOMS: atom_id res chain seq x y z
N VAL A 1 -34.97 -22.69 -24.30
CA VAL A 1 -34.66 -21.46 -25.02
C VAL A 1 -35.93 -21.05 -25.79
N ASN A 2 -36.37 -19.80 -25.62
CA ASN A 2 -37.56 -19.27 -26.25
C ASN A 2 -37.20 -18.35 -27.42
N LYS A 3 -38.00 -18.37 -28.51
CA LYS A 3 -37.85 -17.50 -29.71
C LYS A 3 -36.60 -17.82 -30.55
N VAL A 4 -36.37 -19.09 -30.86
CA VAL A 4 -35.38 -19.50 -31.83
C VAL A 4 -35.96 -19.44 -33.23
N PRO A 5 -35.26 -18.92 -34.27
CA PRO A 5 -35.75 -18.90 -35.66
C PRO A 5 -36.04 -20.30 -36.17
N VAL A 6 -37.12 -20.42 -36.99
CA VAL A 6 -37.47 -21.69 -37.62
C VAL A 6 -36.45 -22.04 -38.71
N GLY A 7 -36.10 -23.32 -38.85
CA GLY A 7 -35.14 -23.80 -39.83
C GLY A 7 -34.00 -24.60 -39.21
N LEU A 8 -32.95 -24.83 -39.98
CA LEU A 8 -31.73 -25.45 -39.49
C LEU A 8 -30.95 -24.41 -38.68
N GLN A 9 -30.65 -24.74 -37.44
CA GLN A 9 -29.92 -23.91 -36.51
C GLN A 9 -28.71 -24.66 -35.94
N GLU A 10 -27.60 -24.01 -35.84
CA GLU A 10 -26.42 -24.52 -35.17
C GLU A 10 -26.53 -24.22 -33.66
N VAL A 11 -26.44 -25.26 -32.86
CA VAL A 11 -26.57 -25.15 -31.41
C VAL A 11 -25.28 -25.62 -30.76
N THR A 12 -24.59 -24.72 -30.08
CA THR A 12 -23.40 -25.04 -29.28
C THR A 12 -23.80 -25.22 -27.83
N VAL A 13 -23.48 -26.37 -27.26
CA VAL A 13 -23.70 -26.68 -25.84
C VAL A 13 -22.36 -26.74 -25.16
N SER A 14 -22.20 -25.93 -24.11
CA SER A 14 -21.00 -25.89 -23.27
C SER A 14 -21.36 -26.01 -21.80
N PHE A 15 -20.55 -26.74 -21.07
CA PHE A 15 -20.65 -26.86 -19.61
C PHE A 15 -19.27 -26.91 -18.99
N LEU A 16 -19.11 -26.36 -17.80
CA LEU A 16 -17.81 -26.31 -17.13
C LEU A 16 -17.28 -27.71 -16.87
N GLY A 17 -16.05 -28.00 -17.35
CA GLY A 17 -15.42 -29.32 -17.26
C GLY A 17 -15.75 -30.27 -18.42
N PHE A 18 -16.44 -29.82 -19.46
CA PHE A 18 -16.76 -30.59 -20.65
C PHE A 18 -16.33 -29.89 -21.93
N GLU A 19 -16.04 -30.66 -22.99
CA GLU A 19 -15.74 -30.12 -24.29
C GLU A 19 -17.02 -29.54 -24.93
N PRO A 20 -16.97 -28.30 -25.46
CA PRO A 20 -18.09 -27.72 -26.16
C PRO A 20 -18.46 -28.59 -27.36
N THR A 21 -19.71 -28.95 -27.49
CA THR A 21 -20.20 -29.75 -28.63
C THR A 21 -21.18 -28.92 -29.44
N THR A 22 -20.94 -28.81 -30.74
CA THR A 22 -21.81 -28.11 -31.69
C THR A 22 -22.56 -29.13 -32.53
N LEU A 23 -23.87 -28.94 -32.68
CA LEU A 23 -24.74 -29.81 -33.46
C LEU A 23 -25.77 -28.99 -34.22
N GLU A 24 -26.23 -29.50 -35.36
CA GLU A 24 -27.30 -28.93 -36.13
C GLU A 24 -28.66 -29.44 -35.64
N ALA A 25 -29.56 -28.53 -35.41
CA ALA A 25 -30.94 -28.84 -34.99
C ALA A 25 -31.95 -28.17 -35.89
N ARG A 26 -32.96 -28.93 -36.36
CA ARG A 26 -34.06 -28.39 -37.16
C ARG A 26 -35.20 -27.93 -36.25
N ILE A 27 -35.43 -26.65 -36.23
CA ILE A 27 -36.47 -26.02 -35.41
C ILE A 27 -37.77 -25.87 -36.25
N TYR A 28 -38.86 -26.36 -35.67
CA TYR A 28 -40.17 -26.29 -36.29
C TYR A 28 -41.07 -25.24 -35.60
N ASN A 29 -41.94 -24.60 -36.41
CA ASN A 29 -42.93 -23.73 -35.84
C ASN A 29 -44.01 -24.57 -35.13
N ASN A 30 -44.38 -24.24 -33.91
CA ASN A 30 -45.45 -24.88 -33.12
C ASN A 30 -45.13 -26.29 -32.58
N LYS A 31 -43.87 -26.77 -32.62
CA LYS A 31 -43.52 -28.05 -32.03
C LYS A 31 -42.24 -27.94 -31.24
N PRO A 32 -42.19 -28.35 -29.97
CA PRO A 32 -40.94 -28.34 -29.20
C PRO A 32 -39.97 -29.33 -29.79
N THR A 33 -38.72 -28.90 -30.03
CA THR A 33 -37.63 -29.76 -30.48
C THR A 33 -36.81 -30.13 -29.25
N THR A 34 -36.75 -31.42 -28.92
CA THR A 34 -35.94 -31.92 -27.81
C THR A 34 -34.64 -32.50 -28.38
N ILE A 35 -33.50 -32.03 -27.90
CA ILE A 35 -32.17 -32.46 -28.32
C ILE A 35 -31.50 -33.04 -27.07
N LYS A 36 -31.00 -34.26 -27.20
CA LYS A 36 -30.13 -34.88 -26.18
C LYS A 36 -28.68 -34.75 -26.62
N VAL A 37 -27.87 -34.08 -25.81
CA VAL A 37 -26.46 -33.85 -26.09
C VAL A 37 -25.66 -34.58 -25.01
N TYR A 38 -24.73 -35.43 -25.43
CA TYR A 38 -23.77 -36.07 -24.55
C TYR A 38 -22.46 -35.27 -24.65
N LEU A 39 -22.10 -34.61 -23.57
CA LEU A 39 -20.86 -33.88 -23.47
C LEU A 39 -19.73 -34.80 -23.04
N LYS A 40 -18.58 -34.69 -23.66
CA LYS A 40 -17.39 -35.42 -23.30
C LYS A 40 -16.63 -34.65 -22.23
N GLU A 41 -16.20 -35.32 -21.17
CA GLU A 41 -15.38 -34.66 -20.15
C GLU A 41 -14.11 -34.11 -20.76
N SER A 42 -13.90 -32.81 -20.52
CA SER A 42 -12.69 -32.14 -20.95
C SER A 42 -11.59 -32.41 -19.92
N THR A 43 -10.61 -33.17 -20.34
CA THR A 43 -9.34 -33.32 -19.61
C THR A 43 -8.39 -32.15 -19.89
N GLN A 44 -8.85 -31.03 -20.44
CA GLN A 44 -8.04 -29.83 -20.43
C GLN A 44 -7.77 -29.46 -18.97
N MET A 45 -6.60 -29.88 -18.48
CA MET A 45 -5.98 -29.15 -17.40
C MET A 45 -6.01 -27.70 -17.85
N LEU A 46 -6.80 -26.89 -17.14
CA LEU A 46 -6.63 -25.46 -17.20
C LEU A 46 -5.15 -25.22 -17.12
N ASN A 47 -4.57 -24.58 -18.16
CA ASN A 47 -3.20 -24.12 -18.07
C ASN A 47 -3.08 -23.52 -16.68
N THR A 48 -2.35 -24.17 -15.83
CA THR A 48 -1.99 -23.67 -14.53
C THR A 48 -1.38 -22.32 -14.80
N VAL A 49 -2.19 -21.25 -14.65
CA VAL A 49 -1.63 -19.93 -14.47
C VAL A 49 -0.62 -20.15 -13.36
N ASP A 50 0.65 -19.92 -13.64
CA ASP A 50 1.76 -20.12 -12.73
C ASP A 50 1.61 -19.21 -11.50
N LEU A 51 0.60 -19.49 -10.68
CA LEU A 51 0.51 -19.04 -9.29
C LEU A 51 1.53 -19.77 -8.41
N ASN A 52 2.29 -20.72 -8.99
CA ASN A 52 3.27 -21.49 -8.25
C ASN A 52 4.49 -20.67 -7.82
N ILE A 53 4.87 -19.65 -8.57
CA ILE A 53 6.00 -18.78 -8.17
C ILE A 53 5.62 -17.96 -6.94
N GLU A 54 4.45 -17.32 -6.94
CA GLU A 54 3.99 -16.59 -5.75
C GLU A 54 3.65 -17.49 -4.56
N ARG A 55 3.16 -18.72 -4.80
CA ARG A 55 2.93 -19.70 -3.72
C ARG A 55 4.22 -20.34 -3.22
N ALA A 56 5.20 -20.57 -4.08
CA ALA A 56 6.52 -21.05 -3.65
C ALA A 56 7.27 -19.96 -2.88
N GLU A 57 7.26 -18.73 -3.35
CA GLU A 57 7.81 -17.59 -2.59
C GLU A 57 7.02 -17.31 -1.29
N LYS A 58 5.69 -17.44 -1.28
CA LYS A 58 4.90 -17.37 -0.05
C LYS A 58 5.15 -18.56 0.89
N LYS A 59 5.42 -19.75 0.38
CA LYS A 59 5.77 -20.92 1.22
C LYS A 59 7.17 -20.82 1.84
N ILE A 60 8.10 -20.17 1.13
CA ILE A 60 9.45 -19.94 1.66
C ILE A 60 9.46 -18.73 2.61
N LYS A 61 8.52 -17.78 2.44
CA LYS A 61 8.35 -16.60 3.30
C LYS A 61 7.14 -16.73 4.24
N VAL A 62 6.98 -17.84 4.94
CA VAL A 62 6.14 -17.86 6.14
C VAL A 62 6.90 -17.14 7.25
N ASN A 63 7.09 -15.85 7.10
CA ASN A 63 7.49 -14.98 8.16
C ASN A 63 6.23 -14.54 8.92
N THR A 64 5.87 -15.28 9.94
CA THR A 64 4.81 -14.95 10.90
C THR A 64 5.05 -13.60 11.63
N ALA A 65 6.17 -12.96 11.33
CA ALA A 65 6.63 -11.74 11.96
C ALA A 65 6.74 -10.55 10.99
N VAL A 66 6.14 -10.64 9.78
CA VAL A 66 6.12 -9.54 8.81
C VAL A 66 4.75 -8.93 8.74
N VAL A 67 4.66 -7.64 8.99
CA VAL A 67 3.44 -6.84 8.81
C VAL A 67 3.66 -5.88 7.65
N THR A 68 2.76 -5.89 6.68
CA THR A 68 2.76 -4.91 5.59
C THR A 68 1.71 -3.85 5.86
N LEU A 69 2.15 -2.62 6.03
CA LEU A 69 1.30 -1.45 6.19
C LEU A 69 1.20 -0.71 4.86
N ASN A 70 -0.01 -0.41 4.44
CA ASN A 70 -0.29 0.48 3.33
C ASN A 70 -0.89 1.80 3.86
N PRO A 71 -0.96 2.87 3.05
CA PRO A 71 -1.48 4.16 3.50
C PRO A 71 -2.86 4.09 4.18
N LYS A 72 -3.77 3.27 3.64
CA LYS A 72 -5.11 3.08 4.24
C LYS A 72 -5.05 2.44 5.63
N SER A 73 -4.17 1.47 5.82
CA SER A 73 -3.96 0.85 7.14
C SER A 73 -3.41 1.87 8.14
N ILE A 74 -2.46 2.71 7.69
CA ILE A 74 -1.87 3.75 8.54
C ILE A 74 -2.94 4.77 8.97
N GLU A 75 -3.80 5.20 8.06
CA GLU A 75 -4.93 6.08 8.37
C GLU A 75 -5.86 5.48 9.44
N THR A 76 -6.16 4.19 9.32
CA THR A 76 -7.03 3.48 10.27
C THR A 76 -6.42 3.44 11.69
N PHE A 77 -5.11 3.21 11.79
CA PHE A 77 -4.41 3.20 13.09
C PHE A 77 -4.25 4.58 13.70
N SER A 78 -4.40 5.65 12.94
CA SER A 78 -4.24 7.03 13.42
C SER A 78 -5.47 7.57 14.15
N ALA A 79 -6.55 6.81 14.27
CA ALA A 79 -7.76 7.13 15.03
C ALA A 79 -8.30 8.57 14.84
N GLY A 80 -8.26 9.07 13.59
CA GLY A 80 -8.73 10.43 13.24
C GLY A 80 -7.72 11.56 13.49
N GLY A 81 -6.50 11.25 13.94
CA GLY A 81 -5.38 12.18 13.97
C GLY A 81 -4.62 12.22 12.65
N ASP A 82 -3.48 12.93 12.64
CA ASP A 82 -2.59 12.93 11.48
C ASP A 82 -2.04 11.51 11.24
N PRO A 83 -2.22 10.94 10.03
CA PRO A 83 -1.69 9.63 9.69
C PRO A 83 -0.17 9.61 9.79
N ASP A 84 0.36 8.72 10.62
CA ASP A 84 1.79 8.61 10.88
C ASP A 84 2.22 7.16 10.90
N LEU A 85 3.23 6.83 10.07
CA LEU A 85 3.75 5.47 9.93
C LEU A 85 4.31 4.93 11.25
N MET A 86 5.07 5.74 11.97
CA MET A 86 5.72 5.26 13.19
C MET A 86 4.72 5.04 14.32
N LYS A 87 3.66 5.84 14.39
CA LYS A 87 2.52 5.60 15.29
C LYS A 87 1.78 4.31 14.93
N ALA A 88 1.58 4.04 13.65
CA ALA A 88 0.98 2.78 13.21
C ALA A 88 1.84 1.56 13.55
N ILE A 89 3.18 1.70 13.49
CA ILE A 89 4.11 0.63 13.91
C ILE A 89 4.08 0.45 15.43
N ALA A 90 3.92 1.52 16.21
CA ALA A 90 3.92 1.47 17.67
C ALA A 90 2.80 0.60 18.27
N VAL A 91 1.69 0.42 17.53
CA VAL A 91 0.58 -0.44 17.97
C VAL A 91 0.70 -1.90 17.53
N LEU A 92 1.76 -2.26 16.81
CA LEU A 92 1.97 -3.64 16.37
C LEU A 92 2.38 -4.56 17.54
N PRO A 93 2.01 -5.83 17.50
CA PRO A 93 2.39 -6.80 18.53
C PRO A 93 3.91 -6.91 18.69
N GLY A 94 4.38 -6.83 19.94
CA GLY A 94 5.82 -6.92 20.27
C GLY A 94 6.60 -5.62 20.06
N VAL A 95 5.92 -4.52 19.80
CA VAL A 95 6.49 -3.17 19.77
C VAL A 95 6.12 -2.46 21.09
N VAL A 96 7.10 -1.85 21.72
CA VAL A 96 6.92 -1.05 22.94
C VAL A 96 7.54 0.32 22.70
N THR A 97 6.86 1.36 23.11
CA THR A 97 7.35 2.74 23.05
C THR A 97 7.72 3.23 24.45
N THR A 98 8.70 4.11 24.56
CA THR A 98 9.01 4.77 25.82
C THR A 98 8.29 6.09 25.94
N GLY A 99 7.46 6.20 26.98
CA GLY A 99 6.67 7.40 27.31
C GLY A 99 5.52 7.68 26.33
N ASP A 100 4.70 8.64 26.68
CA ASP A 100 3.51 9.03 25.89
C ASP A 100 3.86 9.69 24.55
N GLN A 101 5.13 9.99 24.34
CA GLN A 101 5.61 10.73 23.17
C GLN A 101 6.22 9.84 22.09
N GLY A 102 6.36 8.53 22.32
CA GLY A 102 6.59 7.52 21.27
C GLY A 102 7.88 7.61 20.46
N GLY A 103 8.87 8.41 20.90
CA GLY A 103 10.08 8.70 20.11
C GLY A 103 11.08 7.55 19.94
N GLN A 104 10.86 6.42 20.58
CA GLN A 104 11.75 5.28 20.47
C GLN A 104 10.95 3.98 20.44
N LEU A 105 11.24 3.13 19.46
CA LEU A 105 10.58 1.85 19.30
C LEU A 105 11.50 0.72 19.78
N TYR A 106 11.08 0.02 20.81
CA TYR A 106 11.68 -1.23 21.28
C TYR A 106 10.91 -2.39 20.67
N ILE A 107 11.55 -3.16 19.82
CA ILE A 107 10.89 -4.23 19.11
C ILE A 107 11.42 -5.56 19.62
N ARG A 108 10.52 -6.38 20.20
CA ARG A 108 10.83 -7.67 20.82
C ARG A 108 12.03 -7.63 21.80
N GLY A 109 12.12 -6.57 22.57
CA GLY A 109 13.19 -6.36 23.53
C GLY A 109 14.50 -5.79 22.98
N GLY A 110 14.59 -5.59 21.67
CA GLY A 110 15.74 -4.93 21.05
C GLY A 110 15.70 -3.42 21.25
N ALA A 111 16.88 -2.81 21.44
CA ALA A 111 17.02 -1.37 21.60
C ALA A 111 16.72 -0.62 20.28
N PRO A 112 16.26 0.64 20.33
CA PRO A 112 15.91 1.43 19.13
C PRO A 112 17.04 1.52 18.10
N ILE A 113 18.28 1.61 18.54
CA ILE A 113 19.46 1.64 17.66
C ILE A 113 19.68 0.33 16.88
N GLN A 114 19.07 -0.77 17.32
CA GLN A 114 19.15 -2.08 16.69
C GLN A 114 18.11 -2.28 15.59
N ASN A 115 17.22 -1.32 15.39
CA ASN A 115 16.24 -1.33 14.31
C ASN A 115 16.87 -0.76 13.04
N LEU A 116 16.63 -1.40 11.90
CA LEU A 116 16.99 -0.90 10.58
C LEU A 116 15.76 -0.24 9.96
N VAL A 117 15.88 1.03 9.64
CA VAL A 117 14.82 1.77 8.93
C VAL A 117 15.35 2.16 7.56
N LEU A 118 14.63 1.75 6.53
CA LEU A 118 14.97 2.01 5.14
C LEU A 118 13.85 2.80 4.47
N LEU A 119 14.23 3.79 3.66
CA LEU A 119 13.36 4.49 2.73
C LEU A 119 13.91 4.32 1.32
N ASP A 120 13.20 3.57 0.48
CA ASP A 120 13.64 3.18 -0.87
C ASP A 120 15.07 2.59 -0.89
N GLY A 121 15.44 1.84 0.16
CA GLY A 121 16.75 1.23 0.32
C GLY A 121 17.81 2.10 1.01
N MET A 122 17.53 3.37 1.26
CA MET A 122 18.41 4.28 1.99
C MET A 122 18.18 4.18 3.50
N ILE A 123 19.25 4.16 4.30
CA ILE A 123 19.16 4.09 5.76
C ILE A 123 18.68 5.42 6.32
N VAL A 124 17.61 5.37 7.10
CA VAL A 124 17.09 6.49 7.90
C VAL A 124 17.51 6.28 9.35
N TYR A 125 18.51 7.04 9.80
CA TYR A 125 19.07 6.88 11.15
C TYR A 125 18.12 7.35 12.25
N ASN A 126 17.40 8.44 12.02
CA ASN A 126 16.41 8.96 12.94
C ASN A 126 15.05 9.11 12.21
N PRO A 127 14.11 8.19 12.40
CA PRO A 127 12.82 8.23 11.73
C PRO A 127 11.81 9.19 12.39
N PHE A 128 12.22 9.97 13.36
CA PHE A 128 11.36 10.87 14.12
C PHE A 128 11.84 12.31 14.08
N HIS A 129 10.88 13.23 14.08
CA HIS A 129 11.07 14.62 14.45
C HIS A 129 10.72 14.82 15.93
N SER A 130 11.37 15.78 16.57
CA SER A 130 10.93 16.38 17.84
C SER A 130 10.53 15.36 18.92
N ILE A 131 11.49 14.57 19.37
CA ILE A 131 11.31 13.61 20.49
C ILE A 131 10.23 12.54 20.19
N GLY A 132 9.86 12.35 18.91
CA GLY A 132 8.94 11.29 18.50
C GLY A 132 7.50 11.67 18.24
N PHE A 133 7.16 12.95 18.29
CA PHE A 133 5.79 13.41 17.98
C PHE A 133 5.39 13.16 16.53
N PHE A 134 6.34 13.30 15.60
CA PHE A 134 6.10 13.18 14.18
C PHE A 134 7.16 12.29 13.55
N SER A 135 6.76 11.44 12.62
CA SER A 135 7.72 10.71 11.80
C SER A 135 8.21 11.55 10.63
N VAL A 136 9.40 11.22 10.16
CA VAL A 136 9.93 11.80 8.92
C VAL A 136 9.13 11.33 7.69
N PHE A 137 8.34 10.27 7.79
CA PHE A 137 7.61 9.69 6.67
C PHE A 137 6.32 10.44 6.38
N ASP A 138 6.12 10.81 5.12
CA ASP A 138 4.84 11.34 4.64
C ASP A 138 4.00 10.21 4.06
N THR A 139 2.86 9.92 4.69
CA THR A 139 1.95 8.84 4.29
C THR A 139 1.39 8.99 2.88
N ASP A 140 1.29 10.22 2.37
CA ASP A 140 0.76 10.47 1.02
C ASP A 140 1.73 10.05 -0.09
N VAL A 141 3.04 9.99 0.20
CA VAL A 141 4.05 9.53 -0.75
C VAL A 141 4.42 8.05 -0.56
N LEU A 142 3.89 7.38 0.46
CA LEU A 142 4.18 5.99 0.71
C LEU A 142 3.38 5.06 -0.23
N GLN A 143 4.03 4.01 -0.69
CA GLN A 143 3.40 2.86 -1.32
C GLN A 143 3.08 1.79 -0.28
N SER A 144 4.07 1.41 0.51
CA SER A 144 3.95 0.40 1.55
C SER A 144 5.13 0.48 2.52
N ALA A 145 4.92 -0.02 3.74
CA ALA A 145 5.98 -0.27 4.69
C ALA A 145 5.91 -1.73 5.14
N LYS A 146 6.99 -2.47 4.96
CA LYS A 146 7.14 -3.83 5.47
C LYS A 146 7.90 -3.78 6.79
N VAL A 147 7.25 -4.24 7.85
CA VAL A 147 7.83 -4.27 9.18
C VAL A 147 8.14 -5.72 9.56
N TYR A 148 9.40 -6.03 9.66
CA TYR A 148 9.91 -7.32 10.11
C TYR A 148 10.23 -7.21 11.59
N THR A 149 9.36 -7.71 12.45
CA THR A 149 9.58 -7.69 13.91
C THR A 149 10.48 -8.83 14.38
N ALA A 150 10.73 -9.82 13.54
CA ALA A 150 11.72 -10.90 13.71
C ALA A 150 11.92 -11.63 12.38
N GLY A 151 13.06 -12.31 12.21
CA GLY A 151 13.30 -13.22 11.09
C GLY A 151 13.29 -12.54 9.73
N PHE A 152 14.17 -11.61 9.50
CA PHE A 152 14.40 -10.97 8.20
C PHE A 152 15.54 -11.65 7.44
N GLY A 153 15.57 -11.46 6.11
CA GLY A 153 16.55 -12.08 5.24
C GLY A 153 17.96 -11.48 5.37
N ALA A 154 18.94 -12.18 4.83
CA ALA A 154 20.36 -11.77 4.86
C ALA A 154 20.64 -10.48 4.09
N GLU A 155 19.72 -10.08 3.21
CA GLU A 155 19.76 -8.80 2.49
C GLU A 155 19.71 -7.57 3.42
N TYR A 156 19.15 -7.73 4.62
CA TYR A 156 19.06 -6.69 5.64
C TYR A 156 20.17 -6.83 6.66
N GLY A 157 21.39 -6.40 6.29
CA GLY A 157 22.53 -6.38 7.19
C GLY A 157 22.51 -5.26 8.22
N SER A 158 23.56 -5.18 9.03
CA SER A 158 23.92 -4.10 9.97
C SER A 158 23.03 -3.86 11.20
N ARG A 159 21.85 -4.45 11.31
CA ARG A 159 20.97 -4.37 12.48
C ARG A 159 20.38 -5.75 12.79
N ASN A 160 19.98 -5.99 14.04
CA ASN A 160 19.62 -7.32 14.51
C ASN A 160 18.29 -7.43 15.27
N SER A 161 17.57 -6.33 15.49
CA SER A 161 16.28 -6.36 16.16
C SER A 161 15.12 -6.42 15.17
N SER A 162 14.95 -5.41 14.34
CA SER A 162 13.88 -5.33 13.36
C SER A 162 14.32 -4.63 12.09
N VAL A 163 13.52 -4.80 11.04
CA VAL A 163 13.68 -4.06 9.77
C VAL A 163 12.35 -3.42 9.40
N MET A 164 12.41 -2.15 9.04
CA MET A 164 11.32 -1.37 8.47
C MET A 164 11.72 -0.97 7.05
N ASP A 165 11.20 -1.67 6.06
CA ASP A 165 11.46 -1.38 4.64
C ASP A 165 10.30 -0.57 4.07
N VAL A 166 10.51 0.73 3.98
CA VAL A 166 9.52 1.72 3.52
C VAL A 166 9.77 2.03 2.06
N LYS A 167 8.72 1.91 1.24
CA LYS A 167 8.77 2.22 -0.19
C LYS A 167 7.84 3.36 -0.53
N THR A 168 8.36 4.30 -1.33
CA THR A 168 7.56 5.38 -1.87
C THR A 168 6.86 4.94 -3.15
N ARG A 169 5.68 5.53 -3.40
CA ARG A 169 4.94 5.31 -4.65
C ARG A 169 5.54 6.13 -5.79
N ASP A 170 5.13 5.84 -6.99
CA ASP A 170 5.39 6.70 -8.14
C ASP A 170 4.35 7.83 -8.21
N GLY A 171 4.69 8.90 -8.90
CA GLY A 171 3.79 10.02 -9.16
C GLY A 171 2.70 9.65 -10.18
N ASN A 172 1.71 10.53 -10.32
CA ASN A 172 0.62 10.35 -11.25
C ASN A 172 1.10 10.43 -12.70
N ARG A 173 0.95 9.32 -13.45
CA ARG A 173 1.35 9.20 -14.86
C ARG A 173 0.27 9.62 -15.84
N LYS A 174 -0.93 9.93 -15.35
CA LYS A 174 -2.08 10.26 -16.19
C LYS A 174 -2.28 11.77 -16.31
N ASP A 175 -2.40 12.45 -15.17
CA ASP A 175 -2.76 13.85 -15.11
C ASP A 175 -1.97 14.56 -14.01
N ILE A 176 -1.88 15.88 -14.09
CA ILE A 176 -1.35 16.72 -13.01
C ILE A 176 -2.35 16.67 -11.88
N SER A 177 -1.87 16.36 -10.68
CA SER A 177 -2.67 16.30 -9.47
C SER A 177 -1.91 16.87 -8.28
N GLY A 178 -2.65 17.26 -7.25
CA GLY A 178 -2.07 17.79 -6.03
C GLY A 178 -2.98 17.55 -4.85
N LYS A 179 -2.38 17.53 -3.66
CA LYS A 179 -3.06 17.40 -2.38
C LYS A 179 -2.50 18.45 -1.42
N LEU A 180 -3.38 19.26 -0.88
CA LEU A 180 -3.08 20.18 0.21
C LEU A 180 -3.73 19.64 1.48
N TYR A 181 -2.94 19.52 2.53
CA TYR A 181 -3.40 19.17 3.86
C TYR A 181 -2.93 20.21 4.86
N SER A 182 -3.77 20.60 5.79
CA SER A 182 -3.44 21.50 6.88
C SER A 182 -4.11 21.06 8.17
N SER A 183 -3.34 21.02 9.24
CA SER A 183 -3.82 20.77 10.61
C SER A 183 -3.43 21.92 11.52
N THR A 184 -3.73 21.80 12.80
CA THR A 184 -3.42 22.85 13.81
C THR A 184 -1.92 23.06 14.02
N TYR A 185 -1.06 22.14 13.58
CA TYR A 185 0.39 22.21 13.85
C TYR A 185 1.27 21.94 12.62
N MET A 186 0.72 21.49 11.53
CA MET A 186 1.48 21.30 10.28
C MET A 186 0.64 21.48 9.04
N SER A 187 1.33 21.80 7.95
CA SER A 187 0.76 21.77 6.60
C SER A 187 1.65 20.97 5.68
N LYS A 188 1.05 20.36 4.69
CA LYS A 188 1.75 19.66 3.61
C LYS A 188 1.10 19.89 2.27
N LEU A 189 1.95 19.96 1.25
CA LEU A 189 1.58 20.11 -0.15
C LEU A 189 2.26 18.99 -0.93
N LEU A 190 1.48 18.25 -1.70
CA LEU A 190 1.96 17.28 -2.67
C LEU A 190 1.53 17.74 -4.06
N VAL A 191 2.45 17.73 -5.00
CA VAL A 191 2.18 17.99 -6.42
C VAL A 191 2.79 16.87 -7.24
N GLU A 192 2.05 16.39 -8.22
CA GLU A 192 2.46 15.29 -9.10
C GLU A 192 2.14 15.62 -10.54
N ALA A 193 3.00 15.17 -11.44
CA ALA A 193 2.80 15.39 -12.86
C ALA A 193 3.35 14.23 -13.70
N PRO A 194 2.68 13.91 -14.83
CA PRO A 194 3.24 13.03 -15.83
C PRO A 194 4.38 13.73 -16.59
N ILE A 195 5.43 12.97 -16.96
CA ILE A 195 6.55 13.48 -17.75
C ILE A 195 6.70 12.65 -19.01
N GLY A 196 6.85 13.34 -20.12
CA GLY A 196 7.03 12.74 -21.45
C GLY A 196 5.73 12.46 -22.20
N PRO A 197 5.83 11.87 -23.40
CA PRO A 197 4.68 11.59 -24.23
C PRO A 197 3.79 10.51 -23.62
N LYS A 198 2.48 10.67 -23.78
CA LYS A 198 1.51 9.65 -23.38
C LYS A 198 1.49 8.53 -24.42
N GLY A 199 1.63 7.30 -23.96
CA GLY A 199 1.52 6.10 -24.78
C GLY A 199 0.07 5.82 -25.24
N LYS A 200 -0.12 4.73 -25.96
CA LYS A 200 -1.45 4.30 -26.46
C LYS A 200 -2.46 4.04 -25.34
N ASN A 201 -1.99 3.76 -24.13
CA ASN A 201 -2.81 3.56 -22.92
C ASN A 201 -3.17 4.88 -22.20
N GLY A 202 -2.80 6.04 -22.73
CA GLY A 202 -3.05 7.35 -22.13
C GLY A 202 -2.16 7.70 -20.94
N LEU A 203 -1.17 6.87 -20.60
CA LEU A 203 -0.23 7.09 -19.52
C LEU A 203 1.11 7.59 -20.05
N ALA A 204 1.72 8.54 -19.34
CA ALA A 204 3.08 8.98 -19.63
C ALA A 204 4.10 7.89 -19.25
N ASN A 205 5.27 7.92 -19.87
CA ASN A 205 6.33 6.96 -19.56
C ASN A 205 6.88 7.16 -18.14
N ASN A 206 7.03 8.41 -17.74
CA ASN A 206 7.57 8.79 -16.44
C ASN A 206 6.61 9.71 -15.70
N SER A 207 6.86 9.89 -14.41
CA SER A 207 6.15 10.83 -13.56
C SER A 207 7.10 11.45 -12.55
N ILE A 208 6.71 12.59 -12.03
CA ILE A 208 7.39 13.23 -10.91
C ILE A 208 6.38 13.51 -9.82
N PHE A 209 6.80 13.40 -8.58
CA PHE A 209 6.11 14.05 -7.48
C PHE A 209 7.08 14.89 -6.63
N LEU A 210 6.54 15.95 -6.06
CA LEU A 210 7.19 16.77 -5.04
C LEU A 210 6.23 16.89 -3.86
N SER A 211 6.70 16.59 -2.65
CA SER A 211 5.96 16.77 -1.42
C SER A 211 6.76 17.61 -0.45
N GLY A 212 6.12 18.64 0.10
CA GLY A 212 6.67 19.48 1.16
C GLY A 212 5.79 19.44 2.40
N LYS A 213 6.37 19.19 3.55
CA LYS A 213 5.69 19.19 4.85
C LYS A 213 6.41 20.16 5.78
N THR A 214 5.66 21.06 6.42
CA THR A 214 6.20 22.04 7.38
C THR A 214 5.38 22.01 8.66
N SER A 215 6.08 22.08 9.79
CA SER A 215 5.46 22.22 11.11
C SER A 215 5.53 23.66 11.55
N TYR A 216 4.44 24.16 12.13
CA TYR A 216 4.36 25.44 12.80
C TYR A 216 3.92 25.31 14.27
N LEU A 217 4.30 24.20 14.89
CA LEU A 217 3.97 23.90 16.28
C LEU A 217 4.47 24.99 17.23
N ARG A 218 5.62 25.61 16.94
CA ARG A 218 6.14 26.72 17.73
C ARG A 218 5.19 27.91 17.74
N GLN A 219 4.55 28.23 16.61
CA GLN A 219 3.61 29.32 16.47
C GLN A 219 2.22 28.98 17.02
N ALA A 220 1.82 27.72 16.89
CA ALA A 220 0.52 27.23 17.34
C ALA A 220 0.47 26.95 18.86
N ALA A 221 1.59 26.51 19.44
CA ALA A 221 1.66 26.15 20.87
C ALA A 221 1.18 27.24 21.84
N PRO A 222 1.54 28.52 21.71
CA PRO A 222 1.05 29.57 22.60
C PRO A 222 -0.46 29.74 22.57
N ILE A 223 -1.11 29.44 21.46
CA ILE A 223 -2.57 29.52 21.30
C ILE A 223 -3.26 28.43 22.12
N PHE A 224 -2.71 27.21 22.08
CA PHE A 224 -3.31 26.06 22.75
C PHE A 224 -2.80 25.86 24.19
N TYR A 225 -1.57 26.31 24.46
CA TYR A 225 -0.87 26.14 25.75
C TYR A 225 -0.18 27.44 26.18
N PRO A 226 -0.93 28.49 26.54
CA PRO A 226 -0.36 29.80 26.88
C PRO A 226 0.68 29.79 28.01
N TYR A 227 0.60 28.77 28.90
CA TYR A 227 1.53 28.64 30.03
C TYR A 227 2.92 28.10 29.64
N VAL A 228 3.07 27.51 28.42
CA VAL A 228 4.34 26.94 27.97
C VAL A 228 5.31 28.04 27.52
N GLU A 229 4.80 29.11 26.96
CA GLU A 229 5.60 30.23 26.42
C GLU A 229 6.40 30.97 27.50
N THR A 230 5.85 31.13 28.69
CA THR A 230 6.42 31.93 29.76
C THR A 230 7.62 31.31 30.47
N ARG A 231 7.81 29.99 30.39
CA ARG A 231 8.89 29.28 31.11
C ARG A 231 10.03 28.74 30.26
N PHE A 232 9.79 28.44 29.00
CA PHE A 232 10.75 27.67 28.18
C PHE A 232 11.03 28.30 26.79
N GLY A 233 10.56 29.50 26.51
CA GLY A 233 10.81 30.17 25.23
C GLY A 233 10.09 29.49 24.02
N GLY A 234 9.00 28.78 24.27
CA GLY A 234 8.24 28.01 23.28
C GLY A 234 8.75 26.58 23.06
N LEU A 235 7.96 25.78 22.41
CA LEU A 235 8.38 24.43 22.00
C LEU A 235 9.32 24.53 20.79
N PRO A 236 10.56 24.01 20.85
CA PRO A 236 11.56 24.14 19.80
C PRO A 236 11.31 23.22 18.59
N PHE A 237 10.05 22.89 18.29
CA PHE A 237 9.67 21.81 17.39
C PHE A 237 9.17 22.34 16.06
N THR A 238 10.09 22.90 15.27
CA THR A 238 9.84 23.17 13.86
C THR A 238 10.64 22.19 13.01
N PHE A 239 10.01 21.62 12.01
CA PHE A 239 10.67 20.80 11.01
C PHE A 239 10.09 21.09 9.62
N ASN A 240 10.90 20.83 8.62
CA ASN A 240 10.52 20.88 7.22
C ASN A 240 11.03 19.63 6.54
N ASP A 241 10.14 18.91 5.87
CA ASP A 241 10.49 17.75 5.06
C ASP A 241 10.22 18.08 3.60
N LEU A 242 11.12 17.64 2.73
CA LEU A 242 10.97 17.76 1.29
C LEU A 242 11.27 16.41 0.66
N TYR A 243 10.32 15.91 -0.13
CA TYR A 243 10.45 14.68 -0.91
C TYR A 243 10.31 14.98 -2.38
N GLY A 244 11.13 14.31 -3.18
CA GLY A 244 11.01 14.32 -4.62
C GLY A 244 11.38 12.97 -5.20
N LYS A 245 10.59 12.49 -6.16
CA LYS A 245 10.87 11.26 -6.89
C LYS A 245 10.54 11.47 -8.36
N PHE A 246 11.45 10.98 -9.19
CA PHE A 246 11.32 10.94 -10.65
C PHE A 246 11.28 9.48 -11.12
#